data_93e961cdf0a09470b28d1402fdd90d04
#
_entry.id   93e961cdf0a09470b28d1402fdd90d04
#
_cell.length_a   1.000
_cell.length_b   1.000
_cell.length_c   1.000
_cell.angle_alpha   90.00
_cell.angle_beta   90.00
_cell.angle_gamma   90.00
#
_symmetry.space_group_name_H-M   'P 1'
#
loop_
_entity.id
_entity.type
_entity.pdbx_description
1 polymer ?
#
loop_
_entity_poly.entity_id
_entity_poly.type
_entity_poly.pdbx_seq_one_letter_code
_entity_poly.pdbx_strand_id
1 'polypeptide(L)'
;GIIKNIDIRELAEHLHCDIKTVKNNLEILNRYAYVTYARTDSYIITLCLNDYTSYYLPARQGGRGFIVLSKKLLSQILEIDTLVTLRIYLRQLISIDNLNAKGGPFTAISNTYKDLKRFLPEYCKPNIIRKAVQTSNDIFTITLNTNGIRFEIKDEYNAKKQKESCYQYYIHQLHQFVMDFNKTVTSVNVNNSIPARYAEYFNDRQTVDYYRLIHFKD
;
A
#
# COMPACT_ATOMS: atom_id res chain seq x y z
N GLY A 1 1.56 8.08 -10.68
CA GLY A 1 2.32 7.01 -10.12
C GLY A 1 3.77 6.95 -10.57
N ILE A 2 4.57 8.01 -10.30
CA ILE A 2 6.01 7.99 -10.58
C ILE A 2 6.78 8.00 -9.26
N ILE A 3 7.69 7.05 -9.11
CA ILE A 3 8.62 6.98 -7.98
C ILE A 3 10.03 7.15 -8.56
N LYS A 4 10.74 8.17 -8.10
CA LYS A 4 12.10 8.51 -8.57
C LYS A 4 13.16 7.99 -7.61
N ASN A 5 14.36 7.74 -8.15
CA ASN A 5 15.56 7.43 -7.38
C ASN A 5 15.44 6.19 -6.49
N ILE A 6 14.80 5.13 -6.99
CA ILE A 6 14.74 3.86 -6.27
C ILE A 6 16.11 3.18 -6.41
N ASP A 7 16.79 2.95 -5.30
CA ASP A 7 17.96 2.08 -5.27
C ASP A 7 17.53 0.61 -5.20
N ILE A 8 17.81 -0.16 -6.25
CA ILE A 8 17.45 -1.57 -6.32
C ILE A 8 18.20 -2.46 -5.33
N ARG A 9 19.30 -1.98 -4.74
CA ARG A 9 20.02 -2.69 -3.67
C ARG A 9 19.25 -2.58 -2.36
N GLU A 10 18.82 -1.36 -1.98
CA GLU A 10 17.97 -1.14 -0.81
C GLU A 10 16.63 -1.89 -0.97
N LEU A 11 16.05 -1.88 -2.17
CA LEU A 11 14.83 -2.61 -2.46
C LEU A 11 15.03 -4.13 -2.29
N ALA A 12 16.17 -4.67 -2.75
CA ALA A 12 16.51 -6.09 -2.59
C ALA A 12 16.67 -6.48 -1.12
N GLU A 13 17.31 -5.61 -0.33
CA GLU A 13 17.47 -5.78 1.11
C GLU A 13 16.12 -5.80 1.84
N HIS A 14 15.24 -4.83 1.55
CA HIS A 14 13.90 -4.78 2.13
C HIS A 14 13.00 -5.96 1.73
N LEU A 15 13.22 -6.51 0.54
CA LEU A 15 12.48 -7.68 0.04
C LEU A 15 13.15 -9.01 0.41
N HIS A 16 14.26 -8.98 1.15
CA HIS A 16 15.06 -10.15 1.53
C HIS A 16 15.39 -11.06 0.34
N CYS A 17 15.82 -10.46 -0.79
CA CYS A 17 16.13 -11.18 -2.01
C CYS A 17 17.35 -10.62 -2.74
N ASP A 18 17.84 -11.32 -3.75
CA ASP A 18 18.96 -10.88 -4.58
C ASP A 18 18.58 -9.72 -5.50
N ILE A 19 19.52 -8.83 -5.78
CA ILE A 19 19.40 -7.75 -6.79
C ILE A 19 18.96 -8.33 -8.16
N LYS A 20 19.48 -9.50 -8.53
CA LYS A 20 19.10 -10.21 -9.77
C LYS A 20 17.62 -10.55 -9.78
N THR A 21 17.08 -10.99 -8.64
CA THR A 21 15.65 -11.29 -8.47
C THR A 21 14.81 -10.03 -8.65
N VAL A 22 15.21 -8.90 -8.06
CA VAL A 22 14.53 -7.61 -8.25
C VAL A 22 14.52 -7.22 -9.73
N LYS A 23 15.69 -7.26 -10.40
CA LYS A 23 15.80 -6.93 -11.82
C LYS A 23 14.90 -7.81 -12.70
N ASN A 24 14.93 -9.12 -12.49
CA ASN A 24 14.08 -10.05 -13.24
C ASN A 24 12.59 -9.79 -13.01
N ASN A 25 12.18 -9.50 -11.79
CA ASN A 25 10.78 -9.20 -11.48
C ASN A 25 10.34 -7.86 -12.07
N LEU A 26 11.20 -6.84 -12.09
CA LEU A 26 10.93 -5.58 -12.76
C LEU A 26 10.73 -5.79 -14.28
N GLU A 27 11.55 -6.63 -14.90
CA GLU A 27 11.37 -6.98 -16.33
C GLU A 27 10.05 -7.71 -16.58
N ILE A 28 9.66 -8.63 -15.69
CA ILE A 28 8.37 -9.32 -15.77
C ILE A 28 7.21 -8.32 -15.64
N LEU A 29 7.25 -7.45 -14.64
CA LEU A 29 6.22 -6.42 -14.43
C LEU A 29 6.13 -5.45 -15.61
N ASN A 30 7.25 -5.07 -16.20
CA ASN A 30 7.30 -4.23 -17.41
C ASN A 30 6.72 -4.97 -18.61
N ARG A 31 7.06 -6.25 -18.82
CA ARG A 31 6.53 -7.08 -19.92
C ARG A 31 5.01 -7.21 -19.86
N TYR A 32 4.45 -7.30 -18.64
CA TYR A 32 2.99 -7.34 -18.44
C TYR A 32 2.34 -5.95 -18.36
N ALA A 33 3.10 -4.89 -18.65
CA ALA A 33 2.64 -3.52 -18.63
C ALA A 33 2.08 -3.03 -17.27
N TYR A 34 2.49 -3.63 -16.16
CA TYR A 34 2.15 -3.13 -14.83
C TYR A 34 2.97 -1.90 -14.46
N VAL A 35 4.24 -1.89 -14.85
CA VAL A 35 5.16 -0.79 -14.60
C VAL A 35 5.98 -0.49 -15.87
N THR A 36 6.43 0.75 -15.97
CA THR A 36 7.49 1.16 -16.88
C THR A 36 8.62 1.75 -16.04
N TYR A 37 9.86 1.43 -16.35
CA TYR A 37 10.98 1.98 -15.63
C TYR A 37 12.12 2.44 -16.53
N ALA A 38 12.82 3.48 -16.10
CA ALA A 38 14.05 3.97 -16.72
C ALA A 38 15.21 3.84 -15.75
N ARG A 39 16.38 3.47 -16.26
CA ARG A 39 17.62 3.42 -15.47
C ARG A 39 18.28 4.80 -15.54
N THR A 40 18.59 5.35 -14.36
CA THR A 40 19.40 6.56 -14.24
C THR A 40 20.87 6.17 -14.04
N ASP A 41 21.10 5.02 -13.37
CA ASP A 41 22.41 4.44 -13.05
C ASP A 41 22.27 2.90 -13.04
N SER A 42 23.39 2.20 -12.81
CA SER A 42 23.43 0.72 -12.70
C SER A 42 22.47 0.16 -11.65
N TYR A 43 22.20 0.95 -10.61
CA TYR A 43 21.36 0.55 -9.47
C TYR A 43 20.21 1.51 -9.17
N ILE A 44 20.17 2.68 -9.80
CA ILE A 44 19.11 3.68 -9.58
C ILE A 44 18.14 3.66 -10.74
N ILE A 45 16.85 3.51 -10.40
CA ILE A 45 15.76 3.53 -11.37
C ILE A 45 14.71 4.57 -11.02
N THR A 46 14.01 5.03 -12.03
CA THR A 46 12.74 5.74 -11.91
C THR A 46 11.64 4.81 -12.43
N LEU A 47 10.64 4.56 -11.62
CA LEU A 47 9.54 3.65 -11.91
C LEU A 47 8.24 4.42 -12.07
N CYS A 48 7.49 4.09 -13.11
CA CYS A 48 6.13 4.56 -13.33
C CYS A 48 5.15 3.39 -13.20
N LEU A 49 4.15 3.53 -12.35
CA LEU A 49 3.02 2.60 -12.28
C LEU A 49 2.07 2.91 -13.44
N ASN A 50 1.95 1.98 -14.38
CA ASN A 50 1.07 2.14 -15.53
C ASN A 50 -0.40 2.10 -15.09
N ASP A 51 -1.26 2.80 -15.83
CA ASP A 51 -2.70 2.92 -15.50
C ASP A 51 -3.00 3.42 -14.08
N TYR A 52 -2.06 4.15 -13.47
CA TYR A 52 -2.18 4.63 -12.09
C TYR A 52 -3.51 5.34 -11.83
N THR A 53 -4.00 6.11 -12.80
CA THR A 53 -5.28 6.82 -12.69
C THR A 53 -6.47 5.88 -12.56
N SER A 54 -6.41 4.69 -13.16
CA SER A 54 -7.50 3.71 -13.08
C SER A 54 -7.76 3.18 -11.67
N TYR A 55 -6.77 3.25 -10.78
CA TYR A 55 -6.93 2.83 -9.39
C TYR A 55 -7.73 3.83 -8.54
N TYR A 56 -7.70 5.12 -8.91
CA TYR A 56 -8.42 6.18 -8.18
C TYR A 56 -9.84 6.41 -8.70
N LEU A 57 -10.15 5.96 -9.89
CA LEU A 57 -11.48 6.13 -10.45
C LEU A 57 -12.49 5.28 -9.66
N PRO A 58 -13.68 5.82 -9.39
CA PRO A 58 -14.79 5.02 -8.87
C PRO A 58 -15.12 3.85 -9.80
N ALA A 59 -15.60 2.74 -9.25
CA ALA A 59 -15.96 1.56 -10.04
C ALA A 59 -16.95 1.86 -11.17
N ARG A 60 -17.90 2.80 -10.96
CA ARG A 60 -18.85 3.29 -11.97
C ARG A 60 -18.20 3.99 -13.17
N GLN A 61 -16.95 4.45 -13.02
CA GLN A 61 -16.14 5.07 -14.08
C GLN A 61 -15.05 4.13 -14.62
N GLY A 62 -15.21 2.83 -14.40
CA GLY A 62 -14.25 1.81 -14.82
C GLY A 62 -13.02 1.67 -13.91
N GLY A 63 -13.06 2.24 -12.73
CA GLY A 63 -11.96 2.15 -11.78
C GLY A 63 -11.81 0.74 -11.20
N ARG A 64 -10.57 0.36 -10.93
CA ARG A 64 -10.22 -0.95 -10.33
C ARG A 64 -10.30 -0.95 -8.82
N GLY A 65 -10.28 0.25 -8.20
CA GLY A 65 -10.20 0.43 -6.76
C GLY A 65 -8.83 0.08 -6.18
N PHE A 66 -8.67 0.31 -4.90
CA PHE A 66 -7.46 0.02 -4.14
C PHE A 66 -7.80 -0.24 -2.68
N ILE A 67 -6.92 -0.90 -1.97
CA ILE A 67 -6.95 -0.99 -0.51
C ILE A 67 -5.83 -0.13 0.08
N VAL A 68 -6.07 0.42 1.27
CA VAL A 68 -5.07 1.20 2.00
C VAL A 68 -4.31 0.28 2.93
N LEU A 69 -2.99 0.27 2.82
CA LEU A 69 -2.10 -0.49 3.70
C LEU A 69 -1.23 0.49 4.48
N SER A 70 -1.26 0.42 5.82
CA SER A 70 -0.29 1.15 6.64
C SER A 70 1.11 0.54 6.48
N LYS A 71 2.13 1.30 6.83
CA LYS A 71 3.52 0.80 6.85
C LYS A 71 3.64 -0.48 7.69
N LYS A 72 2.99 -0.51 8.86
CA LYS A 72 2.99 -1.69 9.75
C LYS A 72 2.38 -2.91 9.07
N LEU A 73 1.20 -2.77 8.44
CA LEU A 73 0.55 -3.88 7.74
C LEU A 73 1.37 -4.34 6.52
N LEU A 74 1.96 -3.39 5.78
CA LEU A 74 2.82 -3.73 4.64
C LEU A 74 4.06 -4.54 5.09
N SER A 75 4.73 -4.14 6.18
CA SER A 75 5.85 -4.91 6.74
C SER A 75 5.43 -6.33 7.10
N GLN A 76 4.29 -6.51 7.76
CA GLN A 76 3.77 -7.84 8.09
C GLN A 76 3.43 -8.70 6.85
N ILE A 77 2.96 -8.05 5.78
CA ILE A 77 2.71 -8.74 4.49
C ILE A 77 4.04 -9.19 3.85
N LEU A 78 5.10 -8.38 3.94
CA LEU A 78 6.41 -8.69 3.38
C LEU A 78 7.14 -9.81 4.15
N GLU A 79 6.81 -10.03 5.42
CA GLU A 79 7.33 -11.11 6.24
C GLU A 79 6.67 -12.49 5.97
N ILE A 80 5.67 -12.53 5.09
CA ILE A 80 5.00 -13.80 4.76
C ILE A 80 5.86 -14.67 3.85
N ASP A 81 6.33 -15.79 4.36
CA ASP A 81 7.28 -16.68 3.67
C ASP A 81 6.71 -17.40 2.45
N THR A 82 5.40 -17.66 2.42
CA THR A 82 4.82 -18.47 1.36
C THR A 82 3.87 -17.70 0.47
N LEU A 83 4.01 -17.88 -0.85
CA LEU A 83 3.12 -17.27 -1.84
C LEU A 83 1.66 -17.69 -1.65
N VAL A 84 1.40 -18.88 -1.13
CA VAL A 84 0.03 -19.36 -0.84
C VAL A 84 -0.60 -18.53 0.27
N THR A 85 0.10 -18.34 1.38
CA THR A 85 -0.35 -17.51 2.50
C THR A 85 -0.55 -16.07 2.06
N LEU A 86 0.41 -15.50 1.33
CA LEU A 86 0.35 -14.14 0.81
C LEU A 86 -0.91 -13.94 -0.06
N ARG A 87 -1.18 -14.83 -1.00
CA ARG A 87 -2.37 -14.77 -1.86
C ARG A 87 -3.67 -14.85 -1.06
N ILE A 88 -3.71 -15.74 -0.07
CA ILE A 88 -4.89 -15.88 0.80
C ILE A 88 -5.10 -14.57 1.56
N TYR A 89 -4.09 -14.04 2.22
CA TYR A 89 -4.21 -12.85 3.07
C TYR A 89 -4.58 -11.60 2.28
N LEU A 90 -3.92 -11.34 1.16
CA LEU A 90 -4.27 -10.22 0.29
C LEU A 90 -5.73 -10.34 -0.20
N ARG A 91 -6.17 -11.54 -0.55
CA ARG A 91 -7.55 -11.77 -0.96
C ARG A 91 -8.55 -11.50 0.17
N GLN A 92 -8.23 -11.90 1.41
CA GLN A 92 -9.11 -11.63 2.55
C GLN A 92 -9.17 -10.13 2.88
N LEU A 93 -8.03 -9.43 2.87
CA LEU A 93 -7.98 -7.97 3.06
C LEU A 93 -8.87 -7.25 2.04
N ILE A 94 -8.73 -7.57 0.75
CA ILE A 94 -9.56 -6.99 -0.32
C ILE A 94 -11.03 -7.34 -0.11
N SER A 95 -11.35 -8.57 0.28
CA SER A 95 -12.73 -9.01 0.47
C SER A 95 -13.40 -8.31 1.65
N ILE A 96 -12.70 -8.14 2.76
CA ILE A 96 -13.19 -7.41 3.94
C ILE A 96 -13.38 -5.92 3.63
N ASP A 97 -12.42 -5.30 2.93
CA ASP A 97 -12.52 -3.89 2.52
C ASP A 97 -13.71 -3.66 1.59
N ASN A 98 -13.93 -4.55 0.62
CA ASN A 98 -15.09 -4.50 -0.27
C ASN A 98 -16.43 -4.65 0.47
N LEU A 99 -16.48 -5.48 1.52
CA LEU A 99 -17.68 -5.60 2.36
C LEU A 99 -17.91 -4.31 3.15
N ASN A 100 -16.86 -3.73 3.71
CA ASN A 100 -16.92 -2.46 4.44
C ASN A 100 -17.37 -1.30 3.54
N ALA A 101 -16.93 -1.27 2.28
CA ALA A 101 -17.36 -0.27 1.30
C ALA A 101 -18.87 -0.36 0.97
N LYS A 102 -19.51 -1.50 1.22
CA LYS A 102 -20.94 -1.72 1.02
C LYS A 102 -21.81 -1.36 2.24
N GLY A 103 -21.22 -0.86 3.32
CA GLY A 103 -21.97 -0.25 4.42
C GLY A 103 -22.02 -1.02 5.73
N GLY A 104 -21.00 -1.79 6.08
CA GLY A 104 -20.94 -2.42 7.39
C GLY A 104 -19.54 -2.49 8.00
N PRO A 105 -19.39 -2.50 9.32
CA PRO A 105 -18.10 -2.71 9.99
C PRO A 105 -17.77 -4.21 10.00
N PHE A 106 -17.53 -4.79 8.83
CA PHE A 106 -17.16 -6.20 8.74
C PHE A 106 -15.68 -6.38 9.14
N THR A 107 -15.45 -7.22 10.13
CA THR A 107 -14.10 -7.58 10.60
C THR A 107 -13.73 -9.01 10.26
N ALA A 108 -14.69 -9.83 9.82
CA ALA A 108 -14.46 -11.23 9.56
C ALA A 108 -15.11 -11.71 8.26
N ILE A 109 -14.50 -12.72 7.65
CA ILE A 109 -15.01 -13.42 6.48
C ILE A 109 -14.75 -14.92 6.62
N SER A 110 -15.74 -15.71 6.18
CA SER A 110 -15.63 -17.17 6.12
C SER A 110 -15.59 -17.63 4.68
N ASN A 111 -14.64 -18.50 4.36
CA ASN A 111 -14.46 -19.09 3.04
C ASN A 111 -14.43 -20.59 3.13
N THR A 112 -15.12 -21.27 2.22
CA THR A 112 -14.94 -22.71 2.04
C THR A 112 -13.60 -23.02 1.40
N TYR A 113 -13.09 -24.23 1.55
CA TYR A 113 -11.88 -24.66 0.82
C TYR A 113 -12.07 -24.60 -0.70
N LYS A 114 -13.29 -24.79 -1.19
CA LYS A 114 -13.62 -24.63 -2.61
C LYS A 114 -13.44 -23.19 -3.08
N ASP A 115 -13.86 -22.22 -2.28
CA ASP A 115 -13.70 -20.80 -2.61
C ASP A 115 -12.24 -20.38 -2.57
N LEU A 116 -11.48 -20.82 -1.58
CA LEU A 116 -10.05 -20.56 -1.48
C LEU A 116 -9.28 -21.16 -2.68
N LYS A 117 -9.66 -22.36 -3.14
CA LYS A 117 -9.01 -23.00 -4.30
C LYS A 117 -9.18 -22.23 -5.62
N ARG A 118 -10.21 -21.39 -5.78
CA ARG A 118 -10.46 -20.66 -7.02
C ARG A 118 -9.34 -19.69 -7.41
N PHE A 119 -8.58 -19.21 -6.44
CA PHE A 119 -7.47 -18.27 -6.68
C PHE A 119 -6.10 -18.82 -6.27
N LEU A 120 -6.04 -20.08 -5.89
CA LEU A 120 -4.82 -20.78 -5.55
C LEU A 120 -4.44 -21.79 -6.64
N PRO A 121 -3.15 -22.15 -6.78
CA PRO A 121 -2.73 -23.19 -7.68
C PRO A 121 -3.43 -24.53 -7.40
N GLU A 122 -3.59 -25.37 -8.41
CA GLU A 122 -4.32 -26.65 -8.32
C GLU A 122 -3.75 -27.60 -7.28
N TYR A 123 -2.44 -27.56 -7.03
CA TYR A 123 -1.78 -28.39 -6.02
C TYR A 123 -2.16 -28.01 -4.58
N CYS A 124 -2.78 -26.86 -4.36
CA CYS A 124 -3.19 -26.42 -3.01
C CYS A 124 -4.41 -27.20 -2.54
N LYS A 125 -4.17 -28.39 -1.98
CA LYS A 125 -5.21 -29.18 -1.30
C LYS A 125 -5.57 -28.57 0.06
N PRO A 126 -6.73 -28.92 0.68
CA PRO A 126 -7.13 -28.39 1.98
C PRO A 126 -6.07 -28.44 3.08
N ASN A 127 -5.30 -29.52 3.14
CA ASN A 127 -4.22 -29.65 4.15
C ASN A 127 -3.11 -28.61 3.93
N ILE A 128 -2.74 -28.31 2.66
CA ILE A 128 -1.73 -27.28 2.34
C ILE A 128 -2.26 -25.90 2.73
N ILE A 129 -3.54 -25.63 2.42
CA ILE A 129 -4.19 -24.39 2.79
C ILE A 129 -4.22 -24.21 4.32
N ARG A 130 -4.62 -25.25 5.06
CA ARG A 130 -4.60 -25.25 6.53
C ARG A 130 -3.21 -24.95 7.08
N LYS A 131 -2.20 -25.68 6.60
CA LYS A 131 -0.82 -25.46 7.03
C LYS A 131 -0.35 -24.05 6.72
N ALA A 132 -0.61 -23.54 5.53
CA ALA A 132 -0.22 -22.19 5.10
C ALA A 132 -0.79 -21.09 6.01
N VAL A 133 -2.04 -21.20 6.44
CA VAL A 133 -2.67 -20.19 7.31
C VAL A 133 -2.32 -20.34 8.79
N GLN A 134 -1.84 -21.51 9.22
CA GLN A 134 -1.43 -21.74 10.61
C GLN A 134 -0.02 -21.21 10.92
N THR A 135 0.83 -21.10 9.92
CA THR A 135 2.27 -20.85 10.10
C THR A 135 2.62 -19.38 10.34
N SER A 136 1.73 -18.43 9.98
CA SER A 136 2.05 -17.02 10.07
C SER A 136 0.80 -16.21 10.39
N ASN A 137 0.79 -15.50 11.55
CA ASN A 137 -0.48 -14.87 11.86
C ASN A 137 -0.50 -13.69 12.78
N ASP A 138 0.11 -12.60 12.33
CA ASP A 138 -0.06 -11.32 13.01
C ASP A 138 -1.21 -10.47 12.45
N ILE A 139 -1.73 -10.80 11.25
CA ILE A 139 -2.77 -9.99 10.58
C ILE A 139 -4.19 -10.45 10.94
N PHE A 140 -4.40 -11.77 10.97
CA PHE A 140 -5.73 -12.36 11.19
C PHE A 140 -5.78 -13.27 12.41
N THR A 141 -6.89 -13.31 13.10
CA THR A 141 -7.29 -14.42 13.95
C THR A 141 -7.98 -15.46 13.09
N ILE A 142 -7.46 -16.70 13.07
CA ILE A 142 -7.92 -17.75 12.17
C ILE A 142 -8.63 -18.85 12.93
N THR A 143 -9.85 -19.15 12.52
CA THR A 143 -10.62 -20.28 13.03
C THR A 143 -10.80 -21.31 11.93
N LEU A 144 -10.27 -22.52 12.16
CA LEU A 144 -10.41 -23.64 11.23
C LEU A 144 -11.72 -24.37 11.49
N ASN A 145 -12.53 -24.51 10.44
CA ASN A 145 -13.76 -25.29 10.46
C ASN A 145 -13.61 -26.54 9.56
N THR A 146 -14.51 -27.48 9.69
CA THR A 146 -14.50 -28.73 8.88
C THR A 146 -14.48 -28.42 7.39
N ASN A 147 -15.30 -27.46 6.94
CA ASN A 147 -15.52 -27.16 5.53
C ASN A 147 -14.84 -25.89 5.03
N GLY A 148 -14.11 -25.17 5.90
CA GLY A 148 -13.52 -23.90 5.52
C GLY A 148 -12.74 -23.22 6.64
N ILE A 149 -12.46 -21.94 6.43
CA ILE A 149 -11.65 -21.13 7.31
C ILE A 149 -12.35 -19.79 7.51
N ARG A 150 -12.45 -19.35 8.77
CA ARG A 150 -12.85 -18.00 9.14
C ARG A 150 -11.60 -17.17 9.40
N PHE A 151 -11.54 -16.03 8.74
CA PHE A 151 -10.52 -15.01 8.91
C PHE A 151 -11.15 -13.81 9.60
N GLU A 152 -10.63 -13.41 10.73
CA GLU A 152 -11.05 -12.21 11.44
C GLU A 152 -9.85 -11.27 11.54
N ILE A 153 -9.96 -10.09 10.92
CA ILE A 153 -8.86 -9.12 10.92
C ILE A 153 -8.67 -8.58 12.33
N LYS A 154 -7.42 -8.56 12.81
CA LYS A 154 -7.11 -7.97 14.10
C LYS A 154 -7.45 -6.48 14.08
N ASP A 155 -7.94 -5.95 15.19
CA ASP A 155 -8.46 -4.60 15.29
C ASP A 155 -7.46 -3.52 14.84
N GLU A 156 -6.17 -3.74 15.10
CA GLU A 156 -5.11 -2.84 14.67
C GLU A 156 -4.94 -2.73 13.14
N TYR A 157 -5.43 -3.71 12.38
CA TYR A 157 -5.33 -3.75 10.91
C TYR A 157 -6.66 -3.52 10.20
N ASN A 158 -7.74 -3.18 10.92
CA ASN A 158 -9.01 -2.89 10.29
C ASN A 158 -8.92 -1.66 9.35
N ALA A 159 -9.81 -1.59 8.35
CA ALA A 159 -9.76 -0.57 7.30
C ALA A 159 -9.75 0.87 7.84
N LYS A 160 -10.48 1.15 8.93
CA LYS A 160 -10.52 2.47 9.56
C LYS A 160 -9.14 2.84 10.11
N LYS A 161 -8.52 1.96 10.90
CA LYS A 161 -7.19 2.20 11.46
C LYS A 161 -6.10 2.28 10.39
N GLN A 162 -6.23 1.50 9.29
CA GLN A 162 -5.32 1.63 8.17
C GLN A 162 -5.38 3.03 7.54
N LYS A 163 -6.58 3.55 7.30
CA LYS A 163 -6.78 4.91 6.77
C LYS A 163 -6.25 5.98 7.72
N GLU A 164 -6.55 5.88 9.01
CA GLU A 164 -6.06 6.79 10.04
C GLU A 164 -4.52 6.78 10.11
N SER A 165 -3.90 5.61 10.11
CA SER A 165 -2.44 5.46 10.15
C SER A 165 -1.77 6.05 8.91
N CYS A 166 -2.31 5.81 7.71
CA CYS A 166 -1.82 6.41 6.48
C CYS A 166 -1.99 7.93 6.49
N TYR A 167 -3.13 8.42 6.97
CA TYR A 167 -3.38 9.86 7.09
C TYR A 167 -2.36 10.54 8.01
N GLN A 168 -2.10 9.97 9.19
CA GLN A 168 -1.09 10.49 10.13
C GLN A 168 0.32 10.46 9.52
N TYR A 169 0.65 9.43 8.76
CA TYR A 169 1.93 9.35 8.06
C TYR A 169 2.06 10.48 7.04
N TYR A 170 1.05 10.74 6.22
CA TYR A 170 1.07 11.83 5.23
C TYR A 170 1.16 13.21 5.89
N ILE A 171 0.42 13.44 6.97
CA ILE A 171 0.52 14.68 7.75
C ILE A 171 1.95 14.89 8.25
N HIS A 172 2.55 13.85 8.83
CA HIS A 172 3.91 13.93 9.33
C HIS A 172 4.91 14.25 8.21
N GLN A 173 4.83 13.57 7.06
CA GLN A 173 5.69 13.81 5.91
C GLN A 173 5.54 15.24 5.37
N LEU A 174 4.32 15.73 5.28
CA LEU A 174 4.11 17.09 4.82
C LEU A 174 4.63 18.12 5.83
N HIS A 175 4.45 17.88 7.13
CA HIS A 175 5.01 18.74 8.17
C HIS A 175 6.54 18.81 8.07
N GLN A 176 7.22 17.68 7.90
CA GLN A 176 8.66 17.63 7.67
C GLN A 176 9.04 18.40 6.39
N PHE A 177 8.35 18.19 5.29
CA PHE A 177 8.59 18.91 4.04
C PHE A 177 8.46 20.42 4.23
N VAL A 178 7.42 20.90 4.90
CA VAL A 178 7.24 22.33 5.18
C VAL A 178 8.34 22.87 6.07
N MET A 179 8.75 22.12 7.10
CA MET A 179 9.87 22.52 7.98
C MET A 179 11.19 22.61 7.23
N ASP A 180 11.49 21.64 6.37
CA ASP A 180 12.71 21.61 5.58
C ASP A 180 12.70 22.71 4.50
N PHE A 181 11.56 22.95 3.87
CA PHE A 181 11.37 24.07 2.94
C PHE A 181 11.62 25.41 3.63
N ASN A 182 11.03 25.63 4.80
CA ASN A 182 11.23 26.85 5.57
C ASN A 182 12.70 27.06 5.97
N LYS A 183 13.39 25.99 6.40
CA LYS A 183 14.84 26.06 6.68
C LYS A 183 15.63 26.46 5.44
N THR A 184 15.30 25.89 4.28
CA THR A 184 15.96 26.21 3.01
C THR A 184 15.71 27.66 2.61
N VAL A 185 14.48 28.14 2.72
CA VAL A 185 14.11 29.54 2.40
C VAL A 185 14.75 30.53 3.35
N THR A 186 14.85 30.22 4.64
CA THR A 186 15.52 31.09 5.62
C THR A 186 17.05 31.08 5.52
N SER A 187 17.64 30.00 5.02
CA SER A 187 19.10 29.89 4.79
C SER A 187 19.57 30.58 3.51
N VAL A 188 18.68 30.74 2.53
CA VAL A 188 18.94 31.58 1.36
C VAL A 188 18.69 33.02 1.82
N ASN A 189 19.76 33.81 1.91
CA ASN A 189 19.70 35.23 2.22
C ASN A 189 18.91 35.94 1.11
N VAL A 190 17.59 35.92 1.22
CA VAL A 190 16.65 36.46 0.23
C VAL A 190 16.61 37.97 0.41
N ASN A 191 17.72 38.63 0.02
CA ASN A 191 17.66 40.07 -0.22
C ASN A 191 16.78 40.45 -1.43
N ASN A 192 16.10 39.49 -2.04
CA ASN A 192 15.20 39.70 -3.17
C ASN A 192 13.90 38.90 -2.99
N SER A 193 12.99 39.49 -2.19
CA SER A 193 11.53 39.53 -2.46
C SER A 193 10.87 38.26 -3.02
N ILE A 194 10.72 37.25 -2.17
CA ILE A 194 9.43 36.54 -2.19
C ILE A 194 8.47 37.54 -1.49
N PRO A 195 7.40 38.04 -2.15
CA PRO A 195 6.50 39.01 -1.53
C PRO A 195 5.99 38.44 -0.20
N ALA A 196 5.94 39.24 0.85
CA ALA A 196 5.47 38.88 2.19
C ALA A 196 4.13 38.13 2.17
N ARG A 197 3.27 38.37 1.16
CA ARG A 197 2.03 37.64 0.89
C ARG A 197 2.20 36.13 0.67
N TYR A 198 3.40 35.63 0.31
CA TYR A 198 3.67 34.21 0.20
C TYR A 198 4.21 33.61 1.49
N ALA A 199 4.87 34.40 2.33
CA ALA A 199 5.27 33.97 3.66
C ALA A 199 4.07 33.81 4.61
N GLU A 200 3.05 34.69 4.50
CA GLU A 200 1.77 34.54 5.21
C GLU A 200 0.97 33.33 4.71
N TYR A 201 1.12 32.96 3.44
CA TYR A 201 0.42 31.82 2.84
C TYR A 201 0.84 30.47 3.45
N PHE A 202 2.03 30.36 4.00
CA PHE A 202 2.53 29.14 4.62
C PHE A 202 2.44 29.11 6.14
N ASN A 203 2.05 30.23 6.77
CA ASN A 203 2.26 30.32 8.21
C ASN A 203 1.11 29.95 9.12
N ASP A 204 -0.15 29.82 8.80
CA ASP A 204 -1.08 29.43 9.87
C ASP A 204 -2.46 28.82 9.51
N ARG A 205 -3.03 29.11 8.38
CA ARG A 205 -4.39 28.63 8.09
C ARG A 205 -4.49 27.65 6.95
N GLN A 206 -3.53 27.60 6.09
CA GLN A 206 -3.69 26.93 4.81
C GLN A 206 -3.17 25.50 4.76
N THR A 207 -2.40 25.07 5.73
CA THR A 207 -2.08 23.65 5.88
C THR A 207 -3.38 22.87 6.08
N VAL A 208 -4.33 23.38 6.83
CA VAL A 208 -5.63 22.75 7.07
C VAL A 208 -6.54 22.82 5.83
N ASP A 209 -6.53 23.95 5.10
CA ASP A 209 -7.38 24.12 3.91
C ASP A 209 -6.82 23.39 2.68
N TYR A 210 -5.51 23.29 2.54
CA TYR A 210 -4.88 22.44 1.52
C TYR A 210 -5.21 20.95 1.73
N TYR A 211 -5.27 20.50 2.97
CA TYR A 211 -5.73 19.14 3.31
C TYR A 211 -7.20 18.91 2.98
N ARG A 212 -8.06 19.91 3.19
CA ARG A 212 -9.46 19.86 2.76
C ARG A 212 -9.59 19.78 1.25
N LEU A 213 -8.79 20.50 0.48
CA LEU A 213 -8.82 20.49 -0.99
C LEU A 213 -8.36 19.15 -1.61
N ILE A 214 -7.44 18.44 -0.96
CA ILE A 214 -6.97 17.12 -1.45
C ILE A 214 -7.95 16.00 -1.08
N HIS A 215 -8.69 16.14 0.02
CA HIS A 215 -9.53 15.06 0.57
C HIS A 215 -11.04 15.26 0.38
N PHE A 216 -11.51 16.37 -0.17
CA PHE A 216 -12.93 16.70 -0.28
C PHE A 216 -13.39 17.02 -1.71
N LYS A 217 -12.83 16.37 -2.71
CA LYS A 217 -13.52 16.22 -4.00
C LYS A 217 -14.06 14.80 -4.08
N ASP A 218 -15.14 14.58 -3.33
CA ASP A 218 -16.12 13.55 -3.63
C ASP A 218 -16.98 13.97 -4.83
#